data_9ccc3568a116d8b1fc6d370eb72df45b
#
_entry.id   9ccc3568a116d8b1fc6d370eb72df45b
#
_cell.length_a   1.000
_cell.length_b   1.000
_cell.length_c   1.000
_cell.angle_alpha   90.00
_cell.angle_beta   90.00
_cell.angle_gamma   90.00
#
_symmetry.space_group_name_H-M   'P 1'
#
loop_
_entity.id
_entity.type
_entity.pdbx_description
1 polymer ?
#
loop_
_entity_poly.entity_id
_entity_poly.type
_entity_poly.pdbx_seq_one_letter_code
_entity_poly.pdbx_strand_id
1 'polypeptide(L)'
;MKSVVAPLVVAVVLALAGTGFWLAGQTETRLADAHKRLATLQYSEAAAASDEVEQSIGLERRLPVVGPQSDLEVRDLRAEARYWRTDYAALAPQRDAAGSLTETNPALQLVSANAAFRTTQQAADRLDAVRRLDTVVKTYADVLRNGGGQVDAAYNYELAVRARDALAKPRAAAPKAAPKPQATVGEADLPEGPTLHGKPGGPPPAVNMNQFKIVIPKRGEERNDAPDAGKGGTKIRKG
;
A
#
# COMPACT_ATOMS: atom_id res chain seq x y z
N MET A 1 -18.52 -45.63 -42.37
CA MET A 1 -17.56 -44.56 -42.09
C MET A 1 -18.12 -43.43 -41.23
N LYS A 2 -19.44 -43.06 -41.36
CA LYS A 2 -20.04 -41.99 -40.56
C LYS A 2 -20.10 -42.23 -39.04
N SER A 3 -20.08 -43.46 -38.57
CA SER A 3 -20.20 -43.81 -37.15
C SER A 3 -18.91 -43.59 -36.29
N VAL A 4 -17.75 -43.39 -36.92
CA VAL A 4 -16.50 -43.23 -36.18
C VAL A 4 -16.06 -41.76 -36.13
N VAL A 5 -16.50 -40.96 -37.08
CA VAL A 5 -16.12 -39.54 -37.18
C VAL A 5 -16.71 -38.73 -36.01
N ALA A 6 -17.96 -38.94 -35.64
CA ALA A 6 -18.61 -38.23 -34.55
C ALA A 6 -17.92 -38.42 -33.19
N PRO A 7 -17.65 -39.69 -32.73
CA PRO A 7 -16.92 -39.86 -31.46
C PRO A 7 -15.51 -39.35 -31.50
N LEU A 8 -14.81 -39.41 -32.65
CA LEU A 8 -13.47 -38.84 -32.80
C LEU A 8 -13.47 -37.30 -32.63
N VAL A 9 -14.43 -36.62 -33.25
CA VAL A 9 -14.61 -35.16 -33.07
C VAL A 9 -14.86 -34.82 -31.62
N VAL A 10 -15.77 -35.56 -30.97
CA VAL A 10 -16.05 -35.34 -29.53
C VAL A 10 -14.78 -35.60 -28.69
N ALA A 11 -14.01 -36.64 -28.95
CA ALA A 11 -12.77 -36.89 -28.23
C ALA A 11 -11.74 -35.76 -28.40
N VAL A 12 -11.57 -35.23 -29.61
CA VAL A 12 -10.70 -34.08 -29.88
C VAL A 12 -11.16 -32.83 -29.14
N VAL A 13 -12.46 -32.53 -29.15
CA VAL A 13 -13.02 -31.39 -28.44
C VAL A 13 -12.78 -31.49 -26.93
N LEU A 14 -13.03 -32.68 -26.37
CA LEU A 14 -12.78 -32.96 -24.95
C LEU A 14 -11.29 -32.87 -24.59
N ALA A 15 -10.40 -33.33 -25.44
CA ALA A 15 -8.95 -33.25 -25.24
C ALA A 15 -8.49 -31.77 -25.27
N LEU A 16 -8.98 -30.98 -26.22
CA LEU A 16 -8.70 -29.54 -26.28
C LEU A 16 -9.24 -28.77 -25.07
N ALA A 17 -10.49 -29.06 -24.67
CA ALA A 17 -11.06 -28.46 -23.47
C ALA A 17 -10.28 -28.86 -22.21
N GLY A 18 -9.94 -30.15 -22.06
CA GLY A 18 -9.14 -30.65 -20.93
C GLY A 18 -7.78 -29.99 -20.85
N THR A 19 -7.10 -29.81 -21.99
CA THR A 19 -5.82 -29.12 -22.07
C THR A 19 -5.96 -27.65 -21.66
N GLY A 20 -7.02 -26.98 -22.11
CA GLY A 20 -7.32 -25.60 -21.74
C GLY A 20 -7.54 -25.44 -20.22
N PHE A 21 -8.33 -26.32 -19.62
CA PHE A 21 -8.56 -26.31 -18.17
C PHE A 21 -7.30 -26.64 -17.38
N TRP A 22 -6.47 -27.55 -17.86
CA TRP A 22 -5.22 -27.90 -17.22
C TRP A 22 -4.23 -26.72 -17.22
N LEU A 23 -4.10 -26.01 -18.34
CA LEU A 23 -3.29 -24.79 -18.45
C LEU A 23 -3.80 -23.71 -17.50
N ALA A 24 -5.09 -23.41 -17.53
CA ALA A 24 -5.70 -22.42 -16.62
C ALA A 24 -5.45 -22.78 -15.15
N GLY A 25 -5.59 -24.05 -14.76
CA GLY A 25 -5.30 -24.49 -13.40
C GLY A 25 -3.83 -24.33 -12.99
N GLN A 26 -2.89 -24.47 -13.93
CA GLN A 26 -1.49 -24.19 -13.66
C GLN A 26 -1.23 -22.69 -13.43
N THR A 27 -1.83 -21.84 -14.23
CA THR A 27 -1.71 -20.38 -14.07
C THR A 27 -2.28 -19.93 -12.75
N GLU A 28 -3.47 -20.40 -12.39
CA GLU A 28 -4.10 -20.12 -11.08
C GLU A 28 -3.20 -20.54 -9.91
N THR A 29 -2.58 -21.71 -9.99
CA THR A 29 -1.67 -22.19 -8.94
C THR A 29 -0.44 -21.30 -8.80
N ARG A 30 0.13 -20.86 -9.92
CA ARG A 30 1.29 -19.94 -9.93
C ARG A 30 0.92 -18.54 -9.40
N LEU A 31 -0.24 -18.03 -9.80
CA LEU A 31 -0.76 -16.77 -9.28
C LEU A 31 -0.98 -16.83 -7.77
N ALA A 32 -1.59 -17.91 -7.28
CA ALA A 32 -1.78 -18.12 -5.84
C ALA A 32 -0.45 -18.18 -5.08
N ASP A 33 0.59 -18.82 -5.63
CA ASP A 33 1.93 -18.84 -5.03
C ASP A 33 2.57 -17.44 -5.03
N ALA A 34 2.43 -16.69 -6.10
CA ALA A 34 2.94 -15.32 -6.19
C ALA A 34 2.22 -14.38 -5.21
N HIS A 35 0.90 -14.48 -5.05
CA HIS A 35 0.14 -13.75 -4.02
C HIS A 35 0.58 -14.15 -2.60
N LYS A 36 0.82 -15.44 -2.36
CA LYS A 36 1.34 -15.91 -1.07
C LYS A 36 2.70 -15.27 -0.75
N ARG A 37 3.61 -15.21 -1.73
CA ARG A 37 4.92 -14.57 -1.58
C ARG A 37 4.77 -13.07 -1.27
N LEU A 38 3.86 -12.40 -1.95
CA LEU A 38 3.53 -11.00 -1.68
C LEU A 38 3.03 -10.81 -0.24
N ALA A 39 2.09 -11.65 0.19
CA ALA A 39 1.53 -11.62 1.54
C ALA A 39 2.57 -11.93 2.64
N THR A 40 3.58 -12.73 2.32
CA THR A 40 4.72 -13.03 3.22
C THR A 40 5.88 -12.05 3.09
N LEU A 41 5.67 -10.90 2.44
CA LEU A 41 6.64 -9.81 2.27
C LEU A 41 7.88 -10.19 1.44
N GLN A 42 7.79 -11.27 0.66
CA GLN A 42 8.83 -11.73 -0.26
C GLN A 42 8.70 -11.03 -1.62
N TYR A 43 8.80 -9.71 -1.63
CA TYR A 43 8.46 -8.88 -2.79
C TYR A 43 9.29 -9.18 -4.04
N SER A 44 10.58 -9.48 -3.87
CA SER A 44 11.46 -9.82 -4.99
C SER A 44 11.05 -11.13 -5.65
N GLU A 45 10.70 -12.12 -4.84
CA GLU A 45 10.26 -13.43 -5.31
C GLU A 45 8.85 -13.36 -5.90
N ALA A 46 7.96 -12.54 -5.32
CA ALA A 46 6.65 -12.28 -5.88
C ALA A 46 6.75 -11.62 -7.27
N ALA A 47 7.65 -10.65 -7.44
CA ALA A 47 7.88 -10.02 -8.72
C ALA A 47 8.44 -11.01 -9.76
N ALA A 48 9.42 -11.83 -9.39
CA ALA A 48 9.96 -12.86 -10.26
C ALA A 48 8.90 -13.89 -10.67
N ALA A 49 8.08 -14.33 -9.71
CA ALA A 49 6.98 -15.25 -9.97
C ALA A 49 5.93 -14.62 -10.91
N SER A 50 5.58 -13.34 -10.74
CA SER A 50 4.66 -12.66 -11.65
C SER A 50 5.20 -12.50 -13.07
N ASP A 51 6.51 -12.23 -13.21
CA ASP A 51 7.17 -12.19 -14.53
C ASP A 51 7.19 -13.59 -15.20
N GLU A 52 7.36 -14.66 -14.43
CA GLU A 52 7.28 -16.03 -14.94
C GLU A 52 5.85 -16.38 -15.40
N VAL A 53 4.84 -16.01 -14.63
CA VAL A 53 3.44 -16.21 -15.03
C VAL A 53 3.14 -15.44 -16.32
N GLU A 54 3.56 -14.18 -16.44
CA GLU A 54 3.35 -13.38 -17.64
C GLU A 54 3.96 -14.04 -18.89
N GLN A 55 5.14 -14.65 -18.77
CA GLN A 55 5.77 -15.38 -19.87
C GLN A 55 4.99 -16.63 -20.25
N SER A 56 4.41 -17.32 -19.28
CA SER A 56 3.68 -18.58 -19.50
C SER A 56 2.26 -18.39 -20.04
N ILE A 57 1.62 -17.26 -19.77
CA ILE A 57 0.21 -16.96 -20.06
C ILE A 57 -0.08 -16.74 -21.57
N GLY A 58 0.94 -16.76 -22.43
CA GLY A 58 0.85 -16.37 -23.84
C GLY A 58 -0.24 -17.10 -24.65
N LEU A 59 -0.51 -18.38 -24.37
CA LEU A 59 -1.57 -19.15 -25.02
C LEU A 59 -2.95 -18.83 -24.40
N GLU A 60 -3.01 -18.66 -23.09
CA GLU A 60 -4.25 -18.38 -22.34
C GLU A 60 -4.82 -17.02 -22.67
N ARG A 61 -4.00 -16.01 -22.95
CA ARG A 61 -4.42 -14.68 -23.44
C ARG A 61 -5.35 -14.74 -24.66
N ARG A 62 -5.27 -15.84 -25.42
CA ARG A 62 -6.12 -16.06 -26.61
C ARG A 62 -7.47 -16.67 -26.27
N LEU A 63 -7.64 -17.14 -25.04
CA LEU A 63 -8.92 -17.71 -24.60
C LEU A 63 -9.90 -16.58 -24.24
N PRO A 64 -11.09 -16.54 -24.85
CA PRO A 64 -11.98 -15.36 -24.77
C PRO A 64 -12.55 -15.08 -23.38
N VAL A 65 -12.57 -16.06 -22.48
CA VAL A 65 -13.14 -15.93 -21.13
C VAL A 65 -12.07 -15.79 -20.06
N VAL A 66 -11.04 -16.63 -20.13
CA VAL A 66 -10.00 -16.73 -19.09
C VAL A 66 -8.89 -15.70 -19.32
N GLY A 67 -8.49 -15.50 -20.56
CA GLY A 67 -7.34 -14.68 -20.93
C GLY A 67 -7.37 -13.24 -20.40
N PRO A 68 -8.45 -12.47 -20.56
CA PRO A 68 -8.50 -11.09 -20.09
C PRO A 68 -8.42 -10.96 -18.57
N GLN A 69 -9.01 -11.89 -17.83
CA GLN A 69 -9.00 -11.86 -16.37
C GLN A 69 -7.63 -12.20 -15.81
N SER A 70 -7.01 -13.28 -16.30
CA SER A 70 -5.67 -13.67 -15.88
C SER A 70 -4.62 -12.60 -16.24
N ASP A 71 -4.75 -11.93 -17.40
CA ASP A 71 -3.85 -10.85 -17.77
C ASP A 71 -3.96 -9.65 -16.81
N LEU A 72 -5.16 -9.28 -16.42
CA LEU A 72 -5.38 -8.20 -15.44
C LEU A 72 -4.78 -8.56 -14.08
N GLU A 73 -5.03 -9.76 -13.60
CA GLU A 73 -4.56 -10.22 -12.30
C GLU A 73 -3.02 -10.29 -12.24
N VAL A 74 -2.37 -10.78 -13.29
CA VAL A 74 -0.89 -10.77 -13.40
C VAL A 74 -0.35 -9.36 -13.39
N ARG A 75 -0.99 -8.44 -14.10
CA ARG A 75 -0.58 -7.03 -14.15
C ARG A 75 -0.72 -6.35 -12.80
N ASP A 76 -1.83 -6.60 -12.09
CA ASP A 76 -2.07 -6.05 -10.75
C ASP A 76 -1.03 -6.57 -9.76
N LEU A 77 -0.82 -7.88 -9.70
CA LEU A 77 0.18 -8.52 -8.84
C LEU A 77 1.59 -8.00 -9.10
N ARG A 78 1.95 -7.85 -10.38
CA ARG A 78 3.26 -7.32 -10.78
C ARG A 78 3.44 -5.86 -10.36
N ALA A 79 2.40 -5.06 -10.51
CA ALA A 79 2.43 -3.67 -10.10
C ALA A 79 2.58 -3.54 -8.58
N GLU A 80 1.84 -4.35 -7.81
CA GLU A 80 1.96 -4.39 -6.36
C GLU A 80 3.36 -4.84 -5.91
N ALA A 81 3.87 -5.92 -6.48
CA ALA A 81 5.20 -6.43 -6.15
C ALA A 81 6.30 -5.38 -6.43
N ARG A 82 6.22 -4.68 -7.57
CA ARG A 82 7.13 -3.58 -7.89
C ARG A 82 6.99 -2.40 -6.93
N TYR A 83 5.76 -2.04 -6.57
CA TYR A 83 5.50 -0.97 -5.61
C TYR A 83 6.18 -1.25 -4.26
N TRP A 84 6.00 -2.44 -3.74
CA TRP A 84 6.59 -2.83 -2.46
C TRP A 84 8.11 -3.03 -2.52
N ARG A 85 8.65 -3.33 -3.69
CA ARG A 85 10.11 -3.30 -3.95
C ARG A 85 10.68 -1.89 -4.11
N THR A 86 9.86 -0.86 -4.00
CA THR A 86 10.24 0.54 -4.23
C THR A 86 10.69 0.87 -5.67
N ASP A 87 10.35 0.03 -6.64
CA ASP A 87 10.62 0.26 -8.05
C ASP A 87 9.57 1.20 -8.65
N TYR A 88 9.50 2.41 -8.11
CA TYR A 88 8.49 3.39 -8.49
C TYR A 88 8.66 3.94 -9.90
N ALA A 89 9.88 3.92 -10.44
CA ALA A 89 10.15 4.38 -11.79
C ALA A 89 9.45 3.52 -12.85
N ALA A 90 9.41 2.21 -12.63
CA ALA A 90 8.71 1.27 -13.51
C ALA A 90 7.18 1.40 -13.48
N LEU A 91 6.66 2.09 -12.45
CA LEU A 91 5.23 2.32 -12.23
C LEU A 91 4.80 3.75 -12.58
N ALA A 92 5.67 4.56 -13.15
CA ALA A 92 5.37 5.95 -13.49
C ALA A 92 4.12 6.04 -14.38
N PRO A 93 3.16 6.97 -14.04
CA PRO A 93 1.95 7.12 -14.83
C PRO A 93 2.27 7.51 -16.27
N GLN A 94 1.82 6.70 -17.23
CA GLN A 94 1.96 6.97 -18.63
C GLN A 94 0.76 7.77 -19.13
N ARG A 95 1.03 8.77 -19.99
CA ARG A 95 -0.01 9.63 -20.57
C ARG A 95 0.08 9.62 -22.09
N ASP A 96 -1.06 9.72 -22.73
CA ASP A 96 -1.18 9.89 -24.17
C ASP A 96 -0.89 11.35 -24.59
N ALA A 97 -0.96 11.62 -25.87
CA ALA A 97 -0.73 12.96 -26.44
C ALA A 97 -1.79 14.00 -25.97
N ALA A 98 -2.98 13.55 -25.56
CA ALA A 98 -4.04 14.39 -24.99
C ALA A 98 -3.85 14.64 -23.49
N GLY A 99 -2.86 14.00 -22.86
CA GLY A 99 -2.54 14.11 -21.44
C GLY A 99 -3.42 13.25 -20.52
N SER A 100 -4.20 12.32 -21.08
CA SER A 100 -4.98 11.32 -20.34
C SER A 100 -4.11 10.13 -19.97
N LEU A 101 -4.46 9.44 -18.86
CA LEU A 101 -3.78 8.22 -18.49
C LEU A 101 -4.02 7.13 -19.52
N THR A 102 -2.96 6.46 -19.98
CA THR A 102 -3.07 5.36 -20.95
C THR A 102 -3.57 4.08 -20.30
N GLU A 103 -3.30 3.91 -19.01
CA GLU A 103 -3.84 2.79 -18.24
C GLU A 103 -5.34 2.98 -18.01
N THR A 104 -6.13 1.93 -18.25
CA THR A 104 -7.59 1.94 -18.10
C THR A 104 -8.07 1.25 -16.84
N ASN A 105 -7.26 0.36 -16.24
CA ASN A 105 -7.58 -0.31 -15.00
C ASN A 105 -7.43 0.67 -13.81
N PRO A 106 -8.51 0.98 -13.06
CA PRO A 106 -8.45 1.92 -11.95
C PRO A 106 -7.51 1.51 -10.82
N ALA A 107 -7.35 0.21 -10.56
CA ALA A 107 -6.42 -0.30 -9.53
C ALA A 107 -4.98 0.01 -9.93
N LEU A 108 -4.59 -0.28 -11.17
CA LEU A 108 -3.26 0.04 -11.70
C LEU A 108 -3.02 1.55 -11.76
N GLN A 109 -4.03 2.34 -12.13
CA GLN A 109 -3.93 3.81 -12.07
C GLN A 109 -3.63 4.28 -10.64
N LEU A 110 -4.29 3.70 -9.62
CA LEU A 110 -4.05 4.05 -8.22
C LEU A 110 -2.64 3.67 -7.77
N VAL A 111 -2.17 2.46 -8.08
CA VAL A 111 -0.79 2.03 -7.76
C VAL A 111 0.23 2.97 -8.40
N SER A 112 0.00 3.35 -9.65
CA SER A 112 0.85 4.28 -10.40
C SER A 112 0.86 5.69 -9.76
N ALA A 113 -0.29 6.21 -9.34
CA ALA A 113 -0.40 7.47 -8.63
C ALA A 113 0.33 7.42 -7.27
N ASN A 114 0.18 6.31 -6.53
CA ASN A 114 0.88 6.09 -5.27
C ASN A 114 2.40 6.05 -5.48
N ALA A 115 2.88 5.37 -6.52
CA ALA A 115 4.30 5.33 -6.88
C ALA A 115 4.83 6.73 -7.23
N ALA A 116 4.08 7.50 -8.02
CA ALA A 116 4.44 8.89 -8.32
C ALA A 116 4.52 9.75 -7.05
N PHE A 117 3.61 9.58 -6.11
CA PHE A 117 3.67 10.28 -4.82
C PHE A 117 4.95 9.92 -4.04
N ARG A 118 5.33 8.64 -4.00
CA ARG A 118 6.58 8.20 -3.34
C ARG A 118 7.83 8.82 -3.96
N THR A 119 7.86 8.99 -5.28
CA THR A 119 9.01 9.65 -5.94
C THR A 119 9.14 11.13 -5.61
N THR A 120 8.08 11.80 -5.12
CA THR A 120 8.19 13.20 -4.70
C THR A 120 9.13 13.39 -3.51
N GLN A 121 9.32 12.36 -2.69
CA GLN A 121 10.24 12.37 -1.56
C GLN A 121 11.72 12.44 -1.99
N GLN A 122 11.99 12.14 -3.26
CA GLN A 122 13.33 12.20 -3.87
C GLN A 122 13.56 13.49 -4.66
N ALA A 123 12.70 14.50 -4.48
CA ALA A 123 12.86 15.78 -5.16
C ALA A 123 14.15 16.48 -4.74
N ALA A 124 14.86 17.07 -5.70
CA ALA A 124 16.13 17.73 -5.45
C ALA A 124 15.97 19.01 -4.62
N ASP A 125 14.87 19.73 -4.85
CA ASP A 125 14.55 20.95 -4.15
C ASP A 125 13.02 21.13 -3.98
N ARG A 126 12.65 22.20 -3.29
CA ARG A 126 11.25 22.51 -3.00
C ARG A 126 10.41 22.78 -4.25
N LEU A 127 10.94 23.46 -5.25
CA LEU A 127 10.21 23.77 -6.48
C LEU A 127 9.98 22.50 -7.29
N ASP A 128 10.97 21.63 -7.34
CA ASP A 128 10.84 20.29 -7.95
C ASP A 128 9.79 19.46 -7.22
N ALA A 129 9.81 19.47 -5.87
CA ALA A 129 8.80 18.78 -5.07
C ALA A 129 7.38 19.29 -5.35
N VAL A 130 7.18 20.59 -5.45
CA VAL A 130 5.87 21.19 -5.77
C VAL A 130 5.42 20.77 -7.16
N ARG A 131 6.29 20.86 -8.19
CA ARG A 131 5.95 20.44 -9.56
C ARG A 131 5.58 18.96 -9.65
N ARG A 132 6.33 18.11 -8.96
CA ARG A 132 6.00 16.67 -8.87
C ARG A 132 4.65 16.44 -8.18
N LEU A 133 4.37 17.15 -7.09
CA LEU A 133 3.09 17.07 -6.40
C LEU A 133 1.93 17.59 -7.26
N ASP A 134 2.11 18.62 -8.07
CA ASP A 134 1.10 19.06 -9.04
C ASP A 134 0.74 17.94 -10.02
N THR A 135 1.75 17.22 -10.52
CA THR A 135 1.54 16.05 -11.39
C THR A 135 0.82 14.93 -10.65
N VAL A 136 1.19 14.65 -9.41
CA VAL A 136 0.54 13.63 -8.57
C VAL A 136 -0.91 13.98 -8.30
N VAL A 137 -1.22 15.22 -7.91
CA VAL A 137 -2.59 15.71 -7.69
C VAL A 137 -3.42 15.51 -8.95
N LYS A 138 -2.89 15.89 -10.12
CA LYS A 138 -3.56 15.65 -11.40
C LYS A 138 -3.81 14.15 -11.63
N THR A 139 -2.83 13.31 -11.33
CA THR A 139 -2.97 11.85 -11.52
C THR A 139 -4.06 11.26 -10.62
N TYR A 140 -4.11 11.60 -9.33
CA TYR A 140 -5.21 11.16 -8.47
C TYR A 140 -6.57 11.70 -8.91
N ALA A 141 -6.65 12.94 -9.39
CA ALA A 141 -7.88 13.49 -9.94
C ALA A 141 -8.36 12.72 -11.17
N ASP A 142 -7.43 12.24 -12.01
CA ASP A 142 -7.75 11.38 -13.16
C ASP A 142 -8.27 10.01 -12.69
N VAL A 143 -7.61 9.40 -11.67
CA VAL A 143 -8.05 8.14 -11.06
C VAL A 143 -9.48 8.26 -10.51
N LEU A 144 -9.78 9.34 -9.80
CA LEU A 144 -11.11 9.57 -9.24
C LEU A 144 -12.19 9.75 -10.31
N ARG A 145 -11.84 10.40 -11.43
CA ARG A 145 -12.78 10.56 -12.57
C ARG A 145 -13.05 9.24 -13.29
N ASN A 146 -12.04 8.40 -13.40
CA ASN A 146 -12.13 7.14 -14.14
C ASN A 146 -12.67 5.98 -13.28
N GLY A 147 -12.35 5.97 -12.00
CA GLY A 147 -12.58 4.81 -11.12
C GLY A 147 -13.75 4.90 -10.15
N GLY A 148 -14.57 5.94 -10.21
CA GLY A 148 -15.79 6.19 -9.41
C GLY A 148 -15.85 5.52 -8.04
N GLY A 149 -15.52 6.23 -6.97
CA GLY A 149 -15.75 5.73 -5.60
C GLY A 149 -14.58 5.05 -4.90
N GLN A 150 -13.36 5.14 -5.42
CA GLN A 150 -12.17 4.64 -4.71
C GLN A 150 -11.84 5.54 -3.52
N VAL A 151 -12.18 5.10 -2.32
CA VAL A 151 -11.95 5.84 -1.05
C VAL A 151 -10.46 6.14 -0.85
N ASP A 152 -9.59 5.17 -1.16
CA ASP A 152 -8.14 5.34 -1.02
C ASP A 152 -7.59 6.41 -1.96
N ALA A 153 -8.10 6.47 -3.19
CA ALA A 153 -7.73 7.52 -4.14
C ALA A 153 -8.15 8.90 -3.65
N ALA A 154 -9.35 9.03 -3.06
CA ALA A 154 -9.84 10.28 -2.52
C ALA A 154 -8.99 10.76 -1.33
N TYR A 155 -8.69 9.86 -0.40
CA TYR A 155 -7.82 10.15 0.74
C TYR A 155 -6.43 10.59 0.29
N ASN A 156 -5.82 9.84 -0.64
CA ASN A 156 -4.48 10.14 -1.14
C ASN A 156 -4.45 11.43 -1.97
N TYR A 157 -5.53 11.75 -2.70
CA TYR A 157 -5.70 13.03 -3.37
C TYR A 157 -5.63 14.20 -2.38
N GLU A 158 -6.44 14.16 -1.31
CA GLU A 158 -6.41 15.19 -0.29
C GLU A 158 -5.04 15.32 0.38
N LEU A 159 -4.39 14.19 0.68
CA LEU A 159 -3.05 14.19 1.25
C LEU A 159 -2.05 14.88 0.31
N ALA A 160 -2.09 14.57 -0.98
CA ALA A 160 -1.21 15.17 -1.98
C ALA A 160 -1.46 16.67 -2.14
N VAL A 161 -2.73 17.12 -2.14
CA VAL A 161 -3.09 18.56 -2.17
C VAL A 161 -2.55 19.27 -0.95
N ARG A 162 -2.76 18.74 0.25
CA ARG A 162 -2.24 19.33 1.50
C ARG A 162 -0.71 19.40 1.52
N ALA A 163 -0.05 18.35 1.06
CA ALA A 163 1.42 18.32 0.96
C ALA A 163 1.94 19.39 -0.01
N ARG A 164 1.31 19.49 -1.20
CA ARG A 164 1.63 20.54 -2.18
C ARG A 164 1.45 21.93 -1.60
N ASP A 165 0.31 22.22 -0.97
CA ASP A 165 0.00 23.53 -0.43
C ASP A 165 0.93 23.91 0.73
N ALA A 166 1.30 22.95 1.57
CA ALA A 166 2.28 23.16 2.63
C ALA A 166 3.66 23.53 2.07
N LEU A 167 4.06 22.90 0.99
CA LEU A 167 5.31 23.22 0.30
C LEU A 167 5.20 24.49 -0.56
N ALA A 168 4.06 24.81 -1.14
CA ALA A 168 3.88 26.01 -1.94
C ALA A 168 3.88 27.30 -1.11
N LYS A 169 3.46 27.25 0.16
CA LYS A 169 3.50 28.40 1.05
C LYS A 169 4.95 28.86 1.27
N PRO A 170 5.28 30.16 1.08
CA PRO A 170 6.59 30.67 1.43
C PRO A 170 6.90 30.26 2.88
N ARG A 171 8.06 29.68 3.11
CA ARG A 171 8.52 29.47 4.49
C ARG A 171 8.59 30.86 5.09
N ALA A 172 7.67 31.18 6.02
CA ALA A 172 7.79 32.40 6.81
C ALA A 172 9.25 32.47 7.27
N ALA A 173 9.94 33.55 6.95
CA ALA A 173 11.32 33.74 7.42
C ALA A 173 11.27 33.38 8.90
N ALA A 174 12.08 32.40 9.30
CA ALA A 174 12.18 32.02 10.70
C ALA A 174 12.31 33.34 11.44
N PRO A 175 11.44 33.67 12.42
CA PRO A 175 11.58 34.90 13.16
C PRO A 175 13.06 34.96 13.51
N LYS A 176 13.74 36.06 13.07
CA LYS A 176 15.15 36.27 13.41
C LYS A 176 15.24 35.94 14.88
N ALA A 177 15.98 34.87 15.21
CA ALA A 177 16.04 34.38 16.56
C ALA A 177 16.27 35.64 17.40
N ALA A 178 15.26 36.03 18.16
CA ALA A 178 15.45 37.09 19.13
C ALA A 178 16.72 36.70 19.86
N PRO A 179 17.68 37.62 20.05
CA PRO A 179 18.91 37.26 20.72
C PRO A 179 18.48 36.46 21.94
N LYS A 180 18.91 35.22 22.00
CA LYS A 180 18.56 34.33 23.13
C LYS A 180 18.83 35.20 24.34
N PRO A 181 17.83 35.55 25.18
CA PRO A 181 18.14 36.17 26.44
C PRO A 181 19.20 35.24 27.01
N GLN A 182 20.42 35.77 27.27
CA GLN A 182 21.40 35.02 28.02
C GLN A 182 20.63 34.59 29.25
N ALA A 183 20.34 33.30 29.32
CA ALA A 183 19.71 32.74 30.48
C ALA A 183 20.71 33.04 31.60
N THR A 184 20.50 34.16 32.28
CA THR A 184 20.92 34.19 33.66
C THR A 184 20.29 32.95 34.23
N VAL A 185 21.14 32.10 34.78
CA VAL A 185 20.79 30.85 35.44
C VAL A 185 19.92 31.22 36.64
N GLY A 186 18.70 31.70 36.35
CA GLY A 186 17.58 31.82 37.24
C GLY A 186 16.81 30.54 37.06
N GLU A 187 16.55 29.87 38.12
CA GLU A 187 15.69 28.68 38.19
C GLU A 187 14.52 28.87 37.22
N ALA A 188 14.53 28.07 36.15
CA ALA A 188 13.40 28.03 35.26
C ALA A 188 12.21 27.57 36.09
N ASP A 189 11.16 28.38 36.14
CA ASP A 189 9.89 28.08 36.78
C ASP A 189 9.20 26.93 36.02
N LEU A 190 9.82 25.76 36.14
CA LEU A 190 9.28 24.52 35.59
C LEU A 190 8.43 23.88 36.67
N PRO A 191 7.25 23.39 36.34
CA PRO A 191 6.38 22.74 37.31
C PRO A 191 7.17 21.67 38.06
N GLU A 192 7.24 21.79 39.38
CA GLU A 192 7.85 20.81 40.24
C GLU A 192 7.04 19.51 40.20
N GLY A 193 7.55 18.56 39.42
CA GLY A 193 6.92 17.24 39.30
C GLY A 193 7.65 16.34 38.32
N PRO A 194 7.53 15.03 38.44
CA PRO A 194 8.07 14.11 37.46
C PRO A 194 7.32 14.30 36.13
N THR A 195 7.99 14.85 35.14
CA THR A 195 7.48 14.88 33.77
C THR A 195 7.71 13.53 33.08
N LEU A 196 6.96 13.24 32.05
CA LEU A 196 7.11 12.01 31.25
C LEU A 196 8.55 11.81 30.71
N HIS A 197 9.31 12.89 30.62
CA HIS A 197 10.69 12.94 30.10
C HIS A 197 11.75 13.26 31.17
N GLY A 198 11.39 13.26 32.43
CA GLY A 198 12.32 13.56 33.53
C GLY A 198 12.62 15.06 33.68
N LYS A 199 13.41 15.41 34.68
CA LYS A 199 13.89 16.79 34.88
C LYS A 199 14.96 17.13 33.84
N PRO A 200 14.93 18.32 33.22
CA PRO A 200 16.00 18.77 32.37
C PRO A 200 17.34 18.75 33.13
N GLY A 201 18.33 18.00 32.63
CA GLY A 201 19.69 17.97 33.17
C GLY A 201 20.05 16.82 34.11
N GLY A 202 19.14 15.87 34.35
CA GLY A 202 19.45 14.69 35.16
C GLY A 202 18.80 13.40 34.63
N PRO A 203 19.41 12.23 34.88
CA PRO A 203 18.68 11.00 34.63
C PRO A 203 17.41 11.00 35.49
N PRO A 204 16.29 10.48 34.98
CA PRO A 204 15.08 10.37 35.77
C PRO A 204 15.38 9.62 37.06
N PRO A 205 14.83 10.04 38.22
CA PRO A 205 15.00 9.31 39.44
C PRO A 205 14.57 7.87 39.19
N ALA A 206 15.31 6.90 39.73
CA ALA A 206 15.02 5.48 39.57
C ALA A 206 13.56 5.22 39.91
N VAL A 207 12.72 5.28 38.90
CA VAL A 207 11.28 5.03 39.04
C VAL A 207 11.14 3.55 39.29
N ASN A 208 10.46 3.23 40.38
CA ASN A 208 10.24 1.85 40.78
C ASN A 208 9.55 1.13 39.59
N MET A 209 10.24 0.23 38.93
CA MET A 209 9.77 -0.46 37.69
C MET A 209 8.44 -1.15 37.89
N ASN A 210 8.03 -1.39 39.13
CA ASN A 210 6.71 -1.94 39.48
C ASN A 210 5.55 -0.97 39.14
N GLN A 211 5.79 0.32 39.08
CA GLN A 211 4.76 1.28 38.67
C GLN A 211 4.46 1.25 37.17
N PHE A 212 5.45 0.91 36.35
CA PHE A 212 5.24 0.77 34.91
C PHE A 212 4.40 -0.46 34.52
N LYS A 213 4.37 -1.52 35.35
CA LYS A 213 3.51 -2.68 35.12
C LYS A 213 2.01 -2.35 35.17
N ILE A 214 1.65 -1.28 35.89
CA ILE A 214 0.25 -0.85 36.00
C ILE A 214 -0.20 -0.03 34.80
N VAL A 215 0.74 0.61 34.11
CA VAL A 215 0.46 1.55 33.00
C VAL A 215 0.56 0.89 31.63
N ILE A 216 1.30 -0.22 31.50
CA ILE A 216 1.40 -0.96 30.24
C ILE A 216 0.11 -1.75 30.05
N PRO A 217 -0.72 -1.42 29.05
CA PRO A 217 -1.89 -2.22 28.75
C PRO A 217 -1.44 -3.63 28.43
N LYS A 218 -1.98 -4.62 29.13
CA LYS A 218 -1.77 -6.03 28.84
C LYS A 218 -2.06 -6.29 27.37
N ARG A 219 -1.18 -7.00 26.68
CA ARG A 219 -1.43 -7.47 25.31
C ARG A 219 -2.73 -8.27 25.29
N GLY A 220 -3.43 -8.28 24.15
CA GLY A 220 -4.70 -9.00 24.01
C GLY A 220 -4.65 -10.46 24.45
N GLU A 221 -3.47 -11.08 24.29
CA GLU A 221 -3.18 -12.44 24.74
C GLU A 221 -3.12 -12.60 26.27
N GLU A 222 -2.86 -11.53 27.00
CA GLU A 222 -2.84 -11.51 28.48
C GLU A 222 -4.21 -11.14 29.06
N ARG A 223 -5.22 -10.90 28.22
CA ARG A 223 -6.61 -10.76 28.61
C ARG A 223 -7.31 -12.10 28.80
N ASN A 224 -6.61 -13.08 29.33
CA ASN A 224 -7.21 -14.38 29.69
C ASN A 224 -8.30 -14.28 30.74
N ASP A 225 -8.39 -13.13 31.41
CA ASP A 225 -9.48 -12.83 32.34
C ASP A 225 -10.69 -12.17 31.68
N ALA A 226 -10.66 -12.00 30.33
CA ALA A 226 -11.87 -11.65 29.60
C ALA A 226 -12.86 -12.80 29.83
N PRO A 227 -14.02 -12.54 30.44
CA PRO A 227 -15.00 -13.57 30.67
C PRO A 227 -15.32 -14.23 29.35
N ASP A 228 -15.35 -15.56 29.38
CA ASP A 228 -15.72 -16.39 28.25
C ASP A 228 -16.90 -15.74 27.51
N ALA A 229 -16.73 -15.44 26.26
CA ALA A 229 -17.73 -14.76 25.42
C ALA A 229 -19.09 -15.51 25.43
N GLY A 230 -19.09 -16.78 25.82
CA GLY A 230 -20.28 -17.61 25.94
C GLY A 230 -21.00 -17.54 27.25
N LYS A 231 -20.41 -16.94 28.30
CA LYS A 231 -21.06 -16.90 29.66
C LYS A 231 -21.74 -15.56 29.93
N GLY A 232 -22.24 -14.91 28.92
CA GLY A 232 -23.04 -13.70 28.99
C GLY A 232 -22.52 -12.71 30.02
N GLY A 233 -22.15 -11.60 29.63
CA GLY A 233 -21.43 -10.59 30.36
C GLY A 233 -21.99 -10.05 31.68
N THR A 234 -22.63 -10.87 32.50
CA THR A 234 -23.01 -10.45 33.88
C THR A 234 -21.80 -10.06 34.71
N LYS A 235 -20.63 -10.63 34.45
CA LYS A 235 -19.38 -10.23 35.11
C LYS A 235 -18.72 -8.97 34.49
N ILE A 236 -19.02 -8.66 33.25
CA ILE A 236 -18.47 -7.47 32.57
C ILE A 236 -19.18 -6.19 32.99
N ARG A 237 -20.44 -6.29 33.41
CA ARG A 237 -21.29 -5.13 33.75
C ARG A 237 -21.21 -4.69 35.20
N LYS A 238 -20.43 -5.38 36.03
CA LYS A 238 -20.21 -5.03 37.42
C LYS A 238 -18.87 -4.39 37.72
N GLY A 239 -18.13 -4.01 36.65
CA GLY A 239 -16.94 -3.18 36.80
C GLY A 239 -17.28 -1.72 36.88
#